data_cb58ff7a0783c00a1cbb8191cd626457
#
_entry.id   cb58ff7a0783c00a1cbb8191cd626457
#
_cell.length_a   1.000
_cell.length_b   1.000
_cell.length_c   1.000
_cell.angle_alpha   90.00
_cell.angle_beta   90.00
_cell.angle_gamma   90.00
#
_symmetry.space_group_name_H-M   'P 1'
#
loop_
_entity.id
_entity.type
_entity.pdbx_description
1 polymer ?
#
loop_
_entity_poly.entity_id
_entity_poly.type
_entity_poly.pdbx_seq_one_letter_code
_entity_poly.pdbx_strand_id
1 'polypeptide(L)'
;QLGGQLGGQLGGQLGGQLGGQLGGQLWDQLRGQLGGQLRGQLWDQLGDQLRGQLGGQLGGQLWDQLGLELSPWYDAWWLAYYTCALPLAGLENSPRLEALVEANRQVGWWWPMRGAVVLTDRPTVLSRDQQGRLHGENGPALLYADGYAYYGWHGTRIPADLVETGWGVEQIMAETNTEIRRCAIERMGWDQFVTAAGLKLSNEMDDPGNPGQKLRLYDVPRKVLNLPVRVLVCVNATRERDGSRHTFGLTVPTDCKTAIDAAAWSFGVTTKEYRQLARAC
;
A
#
# COMPACT_ATOMS: atom_id res chain seq x y z
N GLN A 1 32.07 -58.81 21.51
CA GLN A 1 30.90 -58.48 20.66
C GLN A 1 30.18 -57.19 21.09
N LEU A 2 30.05 -56.87 22.38
CA LEU A 2 29.41 -55.65 22.90
C LEU A 2 30.16 -54.33 22.53
N GLY A 3 31.53 -54.37 22.50
CA GLY A 3 32.33 -53.19 22.18
C GLY A 3 32.23 -52.74 20.72
N GLY A 4 32.04 -53.68 19.77
CA GLY A 4 31.89 -53.33 18.38
C GLY A 4 30.51 -52.77 18.02
N GLN A 5 29.45 -53.23 18.71
CA GLN A 5 28.10 -52.67 18.52
C GLN A 5 27.92 -51.27 19.12
N LEU A 6 28.48 -51.03 20.29
CA LEU A 6 28.51 -49.67 20.89
C LEU A 6 29.32 -48.67 20.08
N GLY A 7 30.50 -49.06 19.59
CA GLY A 7 31.35 -48.23 18.76
C GLY A 7 30.70 -47.86 17.43
N GLY A 8 30.03 -48.82 16.77
CA GLY A 8 29.30 -48.58 15.51
C GLY A 8 28.03 -47.71 15.68
N GLN A 9 27.26 -47.88 16.74
CA GLN A 9 26.10 -47.07 17.02
C GLN A 9 26.46 -45.63 17.44
N LEU A 10 27.44 -45.44 18.32
CA LEU A 10 27.92 -44.10 18.71
C LEU A 10 28.60 -43.37 17.54
N GLY A 11 29.40 -44.07 16.76
CA GLY A 11 30.05 -43.46 15.58
C GLY A 11 29.06 -43.06 14.50
N GLY A 12 28.04 -43.91 14.24
CA GLY A 12 27.00 -43.61 13.26
C GLY A 12 26.04 -42.49 13.69
N GLN A 13 25.65 -42.49 14.97
CA GLN A 13 24.78 -41.42 15.50
C GLN A 13 25.49 -40.08 15.62
N LEU A 14 26.72 -40.02 16.15
CA LEU A 14 27.52 -38.82 16.25
C LEU A 14 27.92 -38.29 14.87
N GLY A 15 28.34 -39.15 13.95
CA GLY A 15 28.70 -38.74 12.59
C GLY A 15 27.52 -38.24 11.79
N GLY A 16 26.37 -38.90 11.88
CA GLY A 16 25.14 -38.50 11.21
C GLY A 16 24.53 -37.21 11.77
N GLN A 17 24.48 -37.08 13.10
CA GLN A 17 23.93 -35.86 13.73
C GLN A 17 24.85 -34.65 13.58
N LEU A 18 26.15 -34.80 13.80
CA LEU A 18 27.10 -33.71 13.61
C LEU A 18 27.26 -33.31 12.15
N GLY A 19 27.34 -34.27 11.22
CA GLY A 19 27.46 -34.00 9.79
C GLY A 19 26.18 -33.36 9.23
N GLY A 20 25.02 -33.84 9.61
CA GLY A 20 23.74 -33.27 9.15
C GLY A 20 23.43 -31.90 9.74
N GLN A 21 23.64 -31.73 11.06
CA GLN A 21 23.38 -30.44 11.71
C GLN A 21 24.39 -29.36 11.32
N LEU A 22 25.69 -29.67 11.32
CA LEU A 22 26.72 -28.71 10.89
C LEU A 22 26.63 -28.40 9.40
N GLY A 23 26.42 -29.42 8.56
CA GLY A 23 26.26 -29.20 7.12
C GLY A 23 25.03 -28.37 6.79
N GLY A 24 23.87 -28.67 7.38
CA GLY A 24 22.63 -27.92 7.20
C GLY A 24 22.74 -26.47 7.68
N GLN A 25 23.21 -26.26 8.91
CA GLN A 25 23.38 -24.92 9.48
C GLN A 25 24.42 -24.06 8.71
N LEU A 26 25.54 -24.66 8.27
CA LEU A 26 26.54 -23.96 7.48
C LEU A 26 26.02 -23.58 6.09
N TRP A 27 25.27 -24.48 5.44
CA TRP A 27 24.63 -24.21 4.14
C TRP A 27 23.57 -23.12 4.24
N ASP A 28 22.71 -23.14 5.24
CA ASP A 28 21.67 -22.15 5.41
C ASP A 28 22.24 -20.78 5.79
N GLN A 29 23.26 -20.72 6.64
CA GLN A 29 23.97 -19.49 6.95
C GLN A 29 24.73 -18.92 5.74
N LEU A 30 25.50 -19.76 5.01
CA LEU A 30 26.22 -19.32 3.82
C LEU A 30 25.26 -18.87 2.71
N ARG A 31 24.18 -19.59 2.47
CA ARG A 31 23.18 -19.24 1.44
C ARG A 31 22.41 -17.99 1.82
N GLY A 32 22.03 -17.83 3.09
CA GLY A 32 21.35 -16.63 3.59
C GLY A 32 22.25 -15.40 3.59
N GLN A 33 23.47 -15.52 4.09
CA GLN A 33 24.42 -14.40 4.14
C GLN A 33 24.98 -14.04 2.76
N LEU A 34 25.43 -15.00 1.95
CA LEU A 34 25.91 -14.71 0.59
C LEU A 34 24.78 -14.24 -0.32
N GLY A 35 23.61 -14.89 -0.28
CA GLY A 35 22.46 -14.51 -1.11
C GLY A 35 21.91 -13.14 -0.75
N GLY A 36 21.80 -12.81 0.53
CA GLY A 36 21.34 -11.52 1.02
C GLY A 36 22.36 -10.40 0.81
N GLN A 37 23.63 -10.62 1.17
CA GLN A 37 24.68 -9.62 1.01
C GLN A 37 25.04 -9.36 -0.46
N LEU A 38 25.21 -10.42 -1.28
CA LEU A 38 25.47 -10.23 -2.71
C LEU A 38 24.31 -9.56 -3.44
N ARG A 39 23.06 -9.94 -3.13
CA ARG A 39 21.90 -9.35 -3.77
C ARG A 39 21.70 -7.91 -3.32
N GLY A 40 21.84 -7.60 -2.03
CA GLY A 40 21.79 -6.23 -1.51
C GLY A 40 22.90 -5.35 -2.10
N GLN A 41 24.16 -5.77 -1.97
CA GLN A 41 25.30 -5.00 -2.49
C GLN A 41 25.29 -4.84 -4.03
N LEU A 42 24.88 -5.88 -4.78
CA LEU A 42 24.77 -5.77 -6.24
C LEU A 42 23.65 -4.82 -6.67
N TRP A 43 22.48 -4.88 -6.01
CA TRP A 43 21.36 -3.99 -6.31
C TRP A 43 21.64 -2.55 -5.92
N ASP A 44 22.24 -2.32 -4.76
CA ASP A 44 22.59 -0.97 -4.29
C ASP A 44 23.72 -0.38 -5.16
N GLN A 45 24.79 -1.11 -5.43
CA GLN A 45 25.88 -0.64 -6.28
C GLN A 45 25.46 -0.48 -7.76
N LEU A 46 24.70 -1.42 -8.33
CA LEU A 46 24.21 -1.29 -9.71
C LEU A 46 23.15 -0.20 -9.81
N GLY A 47 22.25 -0.11 -8.83
CA GLY A 47 21.22 0.91 -8.77
C GLY A 47 21.80 2.30 -8.66
N ASP A 48 22.75 2.50 -7.78
CA ASP A 48 23.40 3.80 -7.56
C ASP A 48 24.37 4.17 -8.70
N GLN A 49 25.13 3.21 -9.24
CA GLN A 49 25.96 3.46 -10.43
C GLN A 49 25.12 3.73 -11.69
N LEU A 50 24.06 2.98 -11.94
CA LEU A 50 23.16 3.25 -13.08
C LEU A 50 22.41 4.58 -12.91
N ARG A 51 21.88 4.88 -11.72
CA ARG A 51 21.25 6.16 -11.46
C ARG A 51 22.24 7.32 -11.51
N GLY A 52 23.41 7.17 -10.93
CA GLY A 52 24.45 8.20 -10.93
C GLY A 52 25.05 8.42 -12.32
N GLN A 53 25.36 7.36 -13.05
CA GLN A 53 25.94 7.47 -14.39
C GLN A 53 24.92 7.82 -15.47
N LEU A 54 23.74 7.19 -15.49
CA LEU A 54 22.67 7.57 -16.43
C LEU A 54 22.04 8.93 -16.06
N GLY A 55 21.75 9.15 -14.79
CA GLY A 55 21.20 10.42 -14.32
C GLY A 55 22.19 11.57 -14.47
N GLY A 56 23.47 11.39 -14.12
CA GLY A 56 24.50 12.40 -14.23
C GLY A 56 25.00 12.63 -15.66
N GLN A 57 25.25 11.59 -16.43
CA GLN A 57 25.80 11.75 -17.80
C GLN A 57 24.71 12.04 -18.84
N LEU A 58 23.59 11.34 -18.87
CA LEU A 58 22.48 11.69 -19.75
C LEU A 58 21.75 12.96 -19.28
N GLY A 59 21.51 13.06 -17.98
CA GLY A 59 20.97 14.25 -17.39
C GLY A 59 21.85 15.45 -17.74
N GLY A 60 23.11 15.54 -17.31
CA GLY A 60 23.98 16.67 -17.52
C GLY A 60 24.17 17.05 -18.99
N GLN A 61 24.45 16.09 -19.87
CA GLN A 61 24.64 16.37 -21.32
C GLN A 61 23.36 16.79 -22.03
N LEU A 62 22.22 16.16 -21.72
CA LEU A 62 20.93 16.58 -22.27
C LEU A 62 20.50 17.95 -21.74
N TRP A 63 20.84 18.25 -20.50
CA TRP A 63 20.51 19.48 -19.82
C TRP A 63 21.29 20.67 -20.31
N ASP A 64 22.61 20.53 -20.49
CA ASP A 64 23.45 21.56 -21.06
C ASP A 64 23.11 21.86 -22.54
N GLN A 65 22.75 20.83 -23.32
CA GLN A 65 22.34 20.98 -24.70
C GLN A 65 20.93 21.60 -24.88
N LEU A 66 19.99 21.28 -23.95
CA LEU A 66 18.62 21.78 -24.01
C LEU A 66 18.43 23.07 -23.22
N GLY A 67 19.40 23.50 -22.42
CA GLY A 67 19.28 24.67 -21.55
C GLY A 67 18.18 24.53 -20.50
N LEU A 68 17.99 23.31 -20.02
CA LEU A 68 16.93 22.94 -19.13
C LEU A 68 17.34 23.11 -17.66
N GLU A 69 16.67 24.01 -16.96
CA GLU A 69 16.52 23.86 -15.51
C GLU A 69 15.42 22.84 -15.24
N LEU A 70 15.82 21.67 -14.76
CA LEU A 70 14.99 20.47 -14.71
C LEU A 70 14.12 20.27 -13.52
N SER A 71 13.95 21.24 -12.71
CA SER A 71 12.89 21.20 -11.73
C SER A 71 11.60 21.64 -12.42
N PRO A 72 10.56 20.77 -12.49
CA PRO A 72 9.27 21.26 -12.93
C PRO A 72 8.84 22.36 -11.97
N TRP A 73 8.50 23.50 -12.50
CA TRP A 73 8.11 24.65 -11.71
C TRP A 73 6.61 24.51 -11.39
N TYR A 74 6.30 24.53 -10.13
CA TYR A 74 4.94 24.63 -9.63
C TYR A 74 4.93 25.66 -8.50
N ASP A 75 4.80 26.90 -8.90
CA ASP A 75 4.96 28.06 -8.02
C ASP A 75 3.68 28.47 -7.29
N ALA A 76 2.61 27.70 -7.39
CA ALA A 76 1.29 28.08 -6.89
C ALA A 76 1.30 28.51 -5.41
N TRP A 77 2.11 27.86 -4.57
CA TRP A 77 2.21 28.19 -3.14
C TRP A 77 2.94 29.53 -2.88
N TRP A 78 4.03 29.79 -3.63
CA TRP A 78 4.73 31.07 -3.55
C TRP A 78 3.86 32.20 -4.08
N LEU A 79 3.22 31.99 -5.21
CA LEU A 79 2.32 32.96 -5.81
C LEU A 79 1.13 33.27 -4.90
N ALA A 80 0.53 32.24 -4.27
CA ALA A 80 -0.52 32.42 -3.27
C ALA A 80 -0.02 33.25 -2.07
N TYR A 81 1.20 32.97 -1.60
CA TYR A 81 1.79 33.74 -0.51
C TYR A 81 1.93 35.22 -0.87
N TYR A 82 2.55 35.55 -2.01
CA TYR A 82 2.75 36.93 -2.42
C TYR A 82 1.44 37.66 -2.73
N THR A 83 0.49 37.00 -3.39
CA THR A 83 -0.81 37.61 -3.69
C THR A 83 -1.64 37.90 -2.46
N CYS A 84 -1.43 37.17 -1.36
CA CYS A 84 -2.07 37.45 -0.07
C CYS A 84 -1.28 38.46 0.77
N ALA A 85 0.06 38.35 0.79
CA ALA A 85 0.90 39.14 1.68
C ALA A 85 1.05 40.61 1.23
N LEU A 86 1.20 40.86 -0.07
CA LEU A 86 1.39 42.22 -0.59
C LEU A 86 0.22 43.15 -0.27
N PRO A 87 -1.05 42.80 -0.53
CA PRO A 87 -2.19 43.64 -0.13
C PRO A 87 -2.29 43.87 1.39
N LEU A 88 -1.94 42.87 2.18
CA LEU A 88 -1.91 43.03 3.66
C LEU A 88 -0.84 44.01 4.13
N ALA A 89 0.24 44.15 3.37
CA ALA A 89 1.30 45.13 3.58
C ALA A 89 1.01 46.50 2.95
N GLY A 90 -0.16 46.70 2.32
CA GLY A 90 -0.51 47.92 1.61
C GLY A 90 0.23 48.12 0.29
N LEU A 91 0.76 47.03 -0.28
CA LEU A 91 1.48 47.01 -1.56
C LEU A 91 0.59 46.43 -2.66
N GLU A 92 0.74 46.97 -3.89
CA GLU A 92 0.03 46.42 -5.05
C GLU A 92 0.83 45.29 -5.70
N ASN A 93 0.12 44.35 -6.31
CA ASN A 93 0.72 43.29 -7.11
C ASN A 93 1.33 43.90 -8.39
N SER A 94 2.53 43.45 -8.74
CA SER A 94 3.12 43.91 -10.03
C SER A 94 2.44 43.19 -11.21
N PRO A 95 2.35 43.83 -12.41
CA PRO A 95 1.78 43.16 -13.59
C PRO A 95 2.47 41.85 -13.96
N ARG A 96 3.76 41.68 -13.62
CA ARG A 96 4.51 40.44 -13.83
C ARG A 96 4.04 39.33 -12.89
N LEU A 97 3.77 39.67 -11.63
CA LEU A 97 3.23 38.74 -10.67
C LEU A 97 1.82 38.27 -11.06
N GLU A 98 0.98 39.21 -11.50
CA GLU A 98 -0.38 38.88 -11.98
C GLU A 98 -0.36 37.98 -13.22
N ALA A 99 0.51 38.25 -14.17
CA ALA A 99 0.68 37.38 -15.35
C ALA A 99 1.16 35.96 -14.98
N LEU A 100 2.08 35.86 -14.01
CA LEU A 100 2.56 34.55 -13.54
C LEU A 100 1.49 33.80 -12.77
N VAL A 101 0.70 34.50 -11.95
CA VAL A 101 -0.47 33.93 -11.25
C VAL A 101 -1.48 33.38 -12.24
N GLU A 102 -1.80 34.17 -13.31
CA GLU A 102 -2.74 33.73 -14.33
C GLU A 102 -2.22 32.53 -15.12
N ALA A 103 -0.96 32.51 -15.50
CA ALA A 103 -0.32 31.37 -16.14
C ALA A 103 -0.43 30.11 -15.25
N ASN A 104 -0.14 30.23 -13.96
CA ASN A 104 -0.25 29.11 -13.01
C ASN A 104 -1.69 28.65 -12.74
N ARG A 105 -2.69 29.49 -13.00
CA ARG A 105 -4.11 29.08 -12.95
C ARG A 105 -4.50 28.19 -14.10
N GLN A 106 -3.90 28.40 -15.27
CA GLN A 106 -4.26 27.73 -16.53
C GLN A 106 -3.52 26.42 -16.75
N VAL A 107 -2.28 26.29 -16.20
CA VAL A 107 -1.43 25.13 -16.42
C VAL A 107 -1.15 24.35 -15.14
N GLY A 108 -0.70 23.10 -15.28
CA GLY A 108 -0.17 22.29 -14.19
C GLY A 108 1.32 22.58 -13.98
N TRP A 109 2.15 21.56 -14.16
CA TRP A 109 3.59 21.70 -14.14
C TRP A 109 4.10 22.33 -15.41
N TRP A 110 5.19 23.12 -15.34
CA TRP A 110 5.79 23.74 -16.50
C TRP A 110 7.32 23.72 -16.43
N TRP A 111 7.96 23.69 -17.59
CA TRP A 111 9.40 23.68 -17.74
C TRP A 111 9.80 24.80 -18.68
N PRO A 112 10.39 25.89 -18.18
CA PRO A 112 10.95 26.95 -19.02
C PRO A 112 12.24 26.44 -19.66
N MET A 113 12.39 26.68 -20.97
CA MET A 113 13.56 26.34 -21.75
C MET A 113 14.02 27.59 -22.52
N ARG A 114 15.25 27.55 -23.09
CA ARG A 114 15.71 28.61 -23.95
C ARG A 114 14.89 28.62 -25.26
N GLY A 115 13.96 29.56 -25.38
CA GLY A 115 13.13 29.74 -26.59
C GLY A 115 11.89 28.84 -26.69
N ALA A 116 11.58 28.07 -25.67
CA ALA A 116 10.37 27.25 -25.59
C ALA A 116 9.91 27.10 -24.13
N VAL A 117 8.68 26.64 -23.96
CA VAL A 117 8.15 26.20 -22.65
C VAL A 117 7.34 24.92 -22.85
N VAL A 118 7.55 23.96 -22.00
CA VAL A 118 6.69 22.77 -21.92
C VAL A 118 5.70 22.99 -20.79
N LEU A 119 4.43 22.84 -21.09
CA LEU A 119 3.32 23.01 -20.15
C LEU A 119 2.54 21.71 -20.05
N THR A 120 2.06 21.36 -18.88
CA THR A 120 1.09 20.27 -18.71
C THR A 120 -0.30 20.87 -18.51
N ASP A 121 -1.28 20.20 -19.09
CA ASP A 121 -2.66 20.52 -18.78
C ASP A 121 -3.00 20.20 -17.33
N ARG A 122 -4.07 20.82 -16.84
CA ARG A 122 -4.70 20.41 -15.61
C ARG A 122 -5.64 19.23 -15.87
N PRO A 123 -5.78 18.31 -14.92
CA PRO A 123 -6.76 17.25 -15.07
C PRO A 123 -8.18 17.83 -15.14
N THR A 124 -9.00 17.29 -16.02
CA THR A 124 -10.42 17.61 -16.13
C THR A 124 -11.25 16.98 -15.00
N VAL A 125 -10.76 15.85 -14.46
CA VAL A 125 -11.30 15.21 -13.27
C VAL A 125 -10.16 15.01 -12.26
N LEU A 126 -10.40 15.39 -11.01
CA LEU A 126 -9.51 15.14 -9.89
C LEU A 126 -10.36 14.81 -8.66
N SER A 127 -10.51 13.53 -8.38
CA SER A 127 -11.27 13.02 -7.24
C SER A 127 -10.34 12.51 -6.15
N ARG A 128 -10.64 12.88 -4.91
CA ARG A 128 -9.86 12.50 -3.73
C ARG A 128 -10.78 12.09 -2.59
N ASP A 129 -10.28 11.21 -1.74
CA ASP A 129 -10.93 10.89 -0.47
C ASP A 129 -10.72 11.99 0.58
N GLN A 130 -11.29 11.79 1.77
CA GLN A 130 -11.21 12.75 2.88
C GLN A 130 -9.77 12.96 3.41
N GLN A 131 -8.85 12.02 3.16
CA GLN A 131 -7.44 12.13 3.48
C GLN A 131 -6.61 12.77 2.34
N GLY A 132 -7.26 13.17 1.24
CA GLY A 132 -6.61 13.80 0.10
C GLY A 132 -5.95 12.83 -0.88
N ARG A 133 -6.12 11.51 -0.71
CA ARG A 133 -5.59 10.50 -1.61
C ARG A 133 -6.46 10.37 -2.86
N LEU A 134 -5.86 10.06 -4.01
CA LEU A 134 -6.62 9.82 -5.24
C LEU A 134 -7.63 8.69 -5.04
N HIS A 135 -8.91 8.97 -5.27
CA HIS A 135 -10.01 8.04 -5.08
C HIS A 135 -11.17 8.35 -6.02
N GLY A 136 -11.63 7.34 -6.77
CA GLY A 136 -12.76 7.45 -7.68
C GLY A 136 -13.70 6.26 -7.54
N GLU A 137 -14.92 6.48 -7.02
CA GLU A 137 -15.92 5.43 -6.82
C GLU A 137 -16.64 5.03 -8.11
N ASN A 138 -16.89 6.01 -9.00
CA ASN A 138 -17.74 5.85 -10.19
C ASN A 138 -17.01 6.14 -11.50
N GLY A 139 -15.69 6.28 -11.45
CA GLY A 139 -14.85 6.59 -12.61
C GLY A 139 -13.40 6.84 -12.22
N PRO A 140 -12.59 7.39 -13.13
CA PRO A 140 -11.19 7.67 -12.84
C PRO A 140 -11.04 8.69 -11.71
N ALA A 141 -10.06 8.49 -10.85
CA ALA A 141 -9.67 9.46 -9.82
C ALA A 141 -8.97 10.68 -10.45
N LEU A 142 -8.35 10.50 -11.61
CA LEU A 142 -7.72 11.55 -12.38
C LEU A 142 -7.99 11.30 -13.86
N LEU A 143 -8.40 12.35 -14.60
CA LEU A 143 -8.63 12.31 -16.04
C LEU A 143 -8.08 13.58 -16.66
N TYR A 144 -7.38 13.46 -17.78
CA TYR A 144 -6.91 14.56 -18.60
C TYR A 144 -7.71 14.68 -19.91
N ALA A 145 -7.62 15.83 -20.56
CA ALA A 145 -8.35 16.12 -21.80
C ALA A 145 -7.93 15.21 -22.97
N ASP A 146 -6.71 14.68 -22.95
CA ASP A 146 -6.19 13.72 -23.95
C ASP A 146 -6.72 12.29 -23.76
N GLY A 147 -7.51 12.06 -22.70
CA GLY A 147 -8.05 10.74 -22.37
C GLY A 147 -7.17 9.92 -21.41
N TYR A 148 -6.02 10.42 -20.98
CA TYR A 148 -5.25 9.73 -19.94
C TYR A 148 -6.06 9.66 -18.64
N ALA A 149 -6.30 8.44 -18.16
CA ALA A 149 -7.08 8.18 -16.97
C ALA A 149 -6.26 7.40 -15.94
N TYR A 150 -6.39 7.78 -14.67
CA TYR A 150 -5.83 7.06 -13.54
C TYR A 150 -6.96 6.63 -12.60
N TYR A 151 -7.10 5.34 -12.41
CA TYR A 151 -8.06 4.77 -11.47
C TYR A 151 -7.37 4.53 -10.14
N GLY A 152 -7.88 5.13 -9.10
CA GLY A 152 -7.33 5.08 -7.75
C GLY A 152 -8.40 4.74 -6.71
N TRP A 153 -8.05 3.88 -5.78
CA TRP A 153 -8.87 3.55 -4.62
C TRP A 153 -8.07 3.81 -3.34
N HIS A 154 -8.43 4.87 -2.64
CA HIS A 154 -7.69 5.36 -1.46
C HIS A 154 -6.17 5.45 -1.68
N GLY A 155 -5.76 5.99 -2.82
CA GLY A 155 -4.36 6.15 -3.21
C GLY A 155 -3.72 4.94 -3.90
N THR A 156 -4.34 3.77 -3.85
CA THR A 156 -3.86 2.57 -4.55
C THR A 156 -4.32 2.59 -6.00
N ARG A 157 -3.39 2.40 -6.94
CA ARG A 157 -3.74 2.26 -8.36
C ARG A 157 -4.45 0.93 -8.58
N ILE A 158 -5.59 0.97 -9.24
CA ILE A 158 -6.43 -0.19 -9.54
C ILE A 158 -6.76 -0.27 -11.03
N PRO A 159 -7.13 -1.44 -11.56
CA PRO A 159 -7.64 -1.59 -12.93
C PRO A 159 -8.94 -0.80 -13.15
N ALA A 160 -9.12 -0.30 -14.38
CA ALA A 160 -10.30 0.49 -14.75
C ALA A 160 -11.61 -0.30 -14.58
N ASP A 161 -11.60 -1.56 -15.04
CA ASP A 161 -12.76 -2.46 -15.00
C ASP A 161 -13.24 -2.75 -13.56
N LEU A 162 -12.34 -2.68 -12.57
CA LEU A 162 -12.75 -2.77 -11.17
C LEU A 162 -13.73 -1.65 -10.79
N VAL A 163 -13.56 -0.44 -11.34
CA VAL A 163 -14.43 0.70 -11.07
C VAL A 163 -15.61 0.75 -12.04
N GLU A 164 -15.36 0.57 -13.32
CA GLU A 164 -16.36 0.78 -14.38
C GLU A 164 -17.42 -0.32 -14.44
N THR A 165 -17.00 -1.57 -14.30
CA THR A 165 -17.90 -2.74 -14.39
C THR A 165 -18.08 -3.46 -13.06
N GLY A 166 -17.15 -3.28 -12.15
CA GLY A 166 -17.06 -4.04 -10.91
C GLY A 166 -16.51 -5.44 -11.14
N TRP A 167 -15.91 -6.02 -10.10
CA TRP A 167 -15.40 -7.38 -10.14
C TRP A 167 -16.31 -8.33 -9.38
N GLY A 168 -16.56 -9.52 -9.97
CA GLY A 168 -17.15 -10.64 -9.27
C GLY A 168 -16.17 -11.31 -8.31
N VAL A 169 -16.70 -12.13 -7.39
CA VAL A 169 -15.89 -12.83 -6.38
C VAL A 169 -14.79 -13.69 -6.98
N GLU A 170 -15.05 -14.35 -8.12
CA GLU A 170 -14.08 -15.22 -8.81
C GLU A 170 -12.89 -14.39 -9.31
N GLN A 171 -13.14 -13.22 -9.88
CA GLN A 171 -12.12 -12.32 -10.38
C GLN A 171 -11.28 -11.73 -9.23
N ILE A 172 -11.93 -11.33 -8.12
CA ILE A 172 -11.27 -10.87 -6.92
C ILE A 172 -10.34 -11.95 -6.35
N MET A 173 -10.79 -13.20 -6.34
CA MET A 173 -10.00 -14.31 -5.82
C MET A 173 -8.84 -14.71 -6.75
N ALA A 174 -8.96 -14.51 -8.05
CA ALA A 174 -7.92 -14.75 -9.03
C ALA A 174 -6.83 -13.66 -9.03
N GLU A 175 -7.10 -12.48 -8.48
CA GLU A 175 -6.13 -11.38 -8.42
C GLU A 175 -4.94 -11.76 -7.52
N THR A 176 -3.73 -11.61 -8.05
CA THR A 176 -2.49 -11.96 -7.34
C THR A 176 -1.93 -10.80 -6.51
N ASN A 177 -2.21 -9.57 -6.92
CA ASN A 177 -1.80 -8.39 -6.15
C ASN A 177 -2.72 -8.22 -4.94
N THR A 178 -2.14 -8.38 -3.75
CA THR A 178 -2.87 -8.34 -2.47
C THR A 178 -3.54 -6.99 -2.21
N GLU A 179 -2.93 -5.89 -2.65
CA GLU A 179 -3.50 -4.55 -2.46
C GLU A 179 -4.66 -4.29 -3.42
N ILE A 180 -4.56 -4.70 -4.68
CA ILE A 180 -5.69 -4.62 -5.63
C ILE A 180 -6.84 -5.49 -5.15
N ARG A 181 -6.54 -6.72 -4.68
CA ARG A 181 -7.55 -7.63 -4.11
C ARG A 181 -8.24 -7.00 -2.90
N ARG A 182 -7.49 -6.37 -2.00
CA ARG A 182 -8.05 -5.64 -0.84
C ARG A 182 -9.00 -4.54 -1.30
N CYS A 183 -8.58 -3.71 -2.25
CA CYS A 183 -9.41 -2.64 -2.81
C CYS A 183 -10.70 -3.18 -3.46
N ALA A 184 -10.60 -4.31 -4.16
CA ALA A 184 -11.75 -4.95 -4.81
C ALA A 184 -12.77 -5.50 -3.80
N ILE A 185 -12.28 -6.13 -2.72
CA ILE A 185 -13.15 -6.59 -1.62
C ILE A 185 -13.81 -5.41 -0.91
N GLU A 186 -13.04 -4.35 -0.64
CA GLU A 186 -13.54 -3.13 -0.01
C GLU A 186 -14.63 -2.47 -0.85
N ARG A 187 -14.43 -2.37 -2.17
CA ARG A 187 -15.43 -1.85 -3.10
C ARG A 187 -16.70 -2.71 -3.18
N MET A 188 -16.54 -4.03 -3.18
CA MET A 188 -17.68 -4.95 -3.14
C MET A 188 -18.42 -4.88 -1.81
N GLY A 189 -17.72 -4.61 -0.74
CA GLY A 189 -18.19 -4.69 0.64
C GLY A 189 -17.99 -6.07 1.25
N TRP A 190 -17.47 -6.10 2.49
CA TRP A 190 -17.12 -7.34 3.18
C TRP A 190 -18.30 -8.30 3.35
N ASP A 191 -19.50 -7.81 3.66
CA ASP A 191 -20.68 -8.64 3.85
C ASP A 191 -21.11 -9.36 2.57
N GLN A 192 -21.02 -8.67 1.43
CA GLN A 192 -21.28 -9.25 0.12
C GLN A 192 -20.18 -10.24 -0.26
N PHE A 193 -18.92 -9.88 -0.04
CA PHE A 193 -17.78 -10.74 -0.37
C PHE A 193 -17.80 -12.06 0.40
N VAL A 194 -17.98 -12.03 1.73
CA VAL A 194 -17.99 -13.26 2.55
C VAL A 194 -19.11 -14.20 2.13
N THR A 195 -20.28 -13.65 1.75
CA THR A 195 -21.41 -14.43 1.26
C THR A 195 -21.13 -15.03 -0.11
N ALA A 196 -20.68 -14.23 -1.07
CA ALA A 196 -20.41 -14.67 -2.44
C ALA A 196 -19.23 -15.63 -2.55
N ALA A 197 -18.19 -15.43 -1.71
CA ALA A 197 -17.04 -16.34 -1.61
C ALA A 197 -17.34 -17.64 -0.85
N GLY A 198 -18.53 -17.76 -0.24
CA GLY A 198 -18.92 -18.93 0.55
C GLY A 198 -18.09 -19.12 1.80
N LEU A 199 -17.67 -18.03 2.44
CA LEU A 199 -16.96 -18.11 3.72
C LEU A 199 -17.93 -18.53 4.81
N LYS A 200 -17.49 -19.48 5.64
CA LYS A 200 -18.32 -19.99 6.73
C LYS A 200 -18.12 -19.14 7.99
N LEU A 201 -19.20 -18.54 8.51
CA LEU A 201 -19.16 -17.89 9.81
C LEU A 201 -18.84 -18.94 10.90
N SER A 202 -17.72 -18.75 11.56
CA SER A 202 -17.21 -19.65 12.61
C SER A 202 -17.61 -19.16 14.01
N ASN A 203 -17.56 -17.85 14.23
CA ASN A 203 -17.91 -17.25 15.52
C ASN A 203 -18.35 -15.80 15.33
N GLU A 204 -19.36 -15.38 16.08
CA GLU A 204 -19.83 -14.00 16.15
C GLU A 204 -19.94 -13.58 17.62
N MET A 205 -19.44 -12.40 17.96
CA MET A 205 -19.50 -11.83 19.30
C MET A 205 -19.71 -10.33 19.25
N ASP A 206 -20.28 -9.75 20.29
CA ASP A 206 -20.34 -8.31 20.43
C ASP A 206 -18.93 -7.74 20.62
N ASP A 207 -18.66 -6.58 19.99
CA ASP A 207 -17.38 -5.92 20.12
C ASP A 207 -17.34 -5.07 21.40
N PRO A 208 -16.56 -5.47 22.42
CA PRO A 208 -16.47 -4.71 23.67
C PRO A 208 -15.87 -3.33 23.50
N GLY A 209 -14.99 -3.15 22.51
CA GLY A 209 -14.38 -1.85 22.18
C GLY A 209 -15.24 -0.96 21.28
N ASN A 210 -16.39 -1.45 20.79
CA ASN A 210 -17.25 -0.73 19.87
C ASN A 210 -18.75 -1.09 20.10
N PRO A 211 -19.36 -0.56 21.16
CA PRO A 211 -20.71 -0.94 21.56
C PRO A 211 -21.74 -0.86 20.43
N GLY A 212 -22.54 -1.91 20.27
CA GLY A 212 -23.54 -2.06 19.23
C GLY A 212 -22.99 -2.58 17.90
N GLN A 213 -21.71 -2.87 17.81
CA GLN A 213 -21.10 -3.55 16.66
C GLN A 213 -20.72 -4.99 17.01
N LYS A 214 -20.52 -5.79 15.96
CA LYS A 214 -20.17 -7.20 16.13
C LYS A 214 -18.82 -7.51 15.48
N LEU A 215 -18.11 -8.42 16.09
CA LEU A 215 -16.93 -9.09 15.54
C LEU A 215 -17.40 -10.40 14.91
N ARG A 216 -17.08 -10.61 13.63
CA ARG A 216 -17.47 -11.83 12.90
C ARG A 216 -16.24 -12.53 12.35
N LEU A 217 -15.99 -13.74 12.80
CA LEU A 217 -14.85 -14.57 12.40
C LEU A 217 -15.30 -15.61 11.38
N TYR A 218 -14.68 -15.61 10.21
CA TYR A 218 -14.98 -16.53 9.12
C TYR A 218 -13.83 -17.51 8.86
N ASP A 219 -14.19 -18.75 8.61
CA ASP A 219 -13.26 -19.75 8.09
C ASP A 219 -13.08 -19.55 6.58
N VAL A 220 -11.84 -19.47 6.15
CA VAL A 220 -11.51 -19.28 4.73
C VAL A 220 -11.12 -20.62 4.11
N PRO A 221 -11.86 -21.13 3.12
CA PRO A 221 -11.46 -22.31 2.40
C PRO A 221 -10.09 -22.10 1.73
N ARG A 222 -9.20 -23.11 1.80
CA ARG A 222 -7.85 -23.02 1.19
C ARG A 222 -7.86 -22.63 -0.29
N LYS A 223 -8.90 -22.99 -1.04
CA LYS A 223 -9.09 -22.60 -2.46
C LYS A 223 -9.26 -21.06 -2.65
N VAL A 224 -9.61 -20.33 -1.60
CA VAL A 224 -9.90 -18.89 -1.65
C VAL A 224 -8.63 -18.05 -1.50
N LEU A 225 -7.78 -18.35 -0.51
CA LEU A 225 -6.57 -17.55 -0.24
C LEU A 225 -5.26 -18.33 -0.33
N ASN A 226 -5.32 -19.63 -0.64
CA ASN A 226 -4.15 -20.52 -0.73
C ASN A 226 -3.31 -20.59 0.57
N LEU A 227 -3.83 -20.08 1.67
CA LEU A 227 -3.20 -20.00 2.99
C LEU A 227 -4.17 -20.49 4.07
N PRO A 228 -3.68 -21.14 5.12
CA PRO A 228 -4.49 -21.51 6.28
C PRO A 228 -4.71 -20.29 7.18
N VAL A 229 -5.72 -19.49 6.85
CA VAL A 229 -6.08 -18.25 7.58
C VAL A 229 -7.56 -18.19 7.85
N ARG A 230 -7.94 -17.31 8.76
CA ARG A 230 -9.31 -16.85 8.99
C ARG A 230 -9.44 -15.38 8.65
N VAL A 231 -10.66 -14.90 8.48
CA VAL A 231 -10.95 -13.48 8.28
C VAL A 231 -11.83 -13.00 9.42
N LEU A 232 -11.35 -12.00 10.13
CA LEU A 232 -12.14 -11.24 11.09
C LEU A 232 -12.76 -10.05 10.37
N VAL A 233 -14.07 -9.96 10.32
CA VAL A 233 -14.80 -8.78 9.85
C VAL A 233 -15.23 -7.97 11.06
N CYS A 234 -14.82 -6.71 11.11
CA CYS A 234 -15.10 -5.78 12.20
C CYS A 234 -15.35 -4.37 11.67
N VAL A 235 -16.03 -3.56 12.46
CA VAL A 235 -16.37 -2.17 12.13
C VAL A 235 -15.50 -1.23 12.95
N ASN A 236 -14.94 -0.20 12.33
CA ASN A 236 -14.14 0.81 13.03
C ASN A 236 -15.00 1.55 14.08
N ALA A 237 -14.48 1.72 15.28
CA ALA A 237 -15.15 2.50 16.32
C ALA A 237 -15.09 4.01 16.01
N THR A 238 -14.11 4.47 15.24
CA THR A 238 -14.02 5.85 14.74
C THR A 238 -14.97 6.05 13.57
N ARG A 239 -15.72 7.15 13.61
CA ARG A 239 -16.55 7.59 12.49
C ARG A 239 -15.72 8.42 11.52
N GLU A 240 -15.97 8.22 10.24
CA GLU A 240 -15.49 9.10 9.18
C GLU A 240 -16.18 10.49 9.29
N ARG A 241 -15.69 11.47 8.54
CA ARG A 241 -16.24 12.84 8.55
C ARG A 241 -17.69 12.91 8.09
N ASP A 242 -18.12 11.99 7.23
CA ASP A 242 -19.52 11.84 6.76
C ASP A 242 -20.42 11.10 7.75
N GLY A 243 -19.87 10.65 8.89
CA GLY A 243 -20.58 9.90 9.92
C GLY A 243 -20.64 8.39 9.68
N SER A 244 -20.17 7.90 8.54
CA SER A 244 -20.06 6.47 8.24
C SER A 244 -19.00 5.79 9.13
N ARG A 245 -18.97 4.46 9.08
CA ARG A 245 -17.94 3.66 9.74
C ARG A 245 -17.37 2.68 8.74
N HIS A 246 -16.06 2.61 8.69
CA HIS A 246 -15.36 1.68 7.82
C HIS A 246 -15.44 0.25 8.35
N THR A 247 -15.73 -0.71 7.48
CA THR A 247 -15.70 -2.14 7.79
C THR A 247 -14.40 -2.75 7.30
N PHE A 248 -13.67 -3.37 8.20
CA PHE A 248 -12.41 -4.05 7.91
C PHE A 248 -12.58 -5.55 7.86
N GLY A 249 -11.81 -6.20 6.98
CA GLY A 249 -11.59 -7.62 7.02
C GLY A 249 -10.11 -7.89 7.25
N LEU A 250 -9.79 -8.41 8.41
CA LEU A 250 -8.43 -8.67 8.85
C LEU A 250 -8.12 -10.16 8.72
N THR A 251 -7.02 -10.47 8.04
CA THR A 251 -6.51 -11.84 7.97
C THR A 251 -5.85 -12.18 9.29
N VAL A 252 -6.31 -13.23 9.93
CA VAL A 252 -5.83 -13.71 11.24
C VAL A 252 -5.42 -15.17 11.20
N PRO A 253 -4.53 -15.62 12.10
CA PRO A 253 -4.14 -17.02 12.20
C PRO A 253 -5.29 -17.96 12.53
N THR A 254 -5.16 -19.23 12.16
CA THR A 254 -6.18 -20.27 12.42
C THR A 254 -6.30 -20.70 13.89
N ASP A 255 -5.33 -20.34 14.71
CA ASP A 255 -5.34 -20.59 16.17
C ASP A 255 -6.25 -19.62 16.95
N CYS A 256 -6.61 -18.49 16.38
CA CYS A 256 -7.66 -17.63 16.92
C CYS A 256 -9.00 -18.39 16.92
N LYS A 257 -9.50 -18.79 18.08
CA LYS A 257 -10.71 -19.64 18.21
C LYS A 257 -12.00 -18.85 18.18
N THR A 258 -11.98 -17.63 18.70
CA THR A 258 -13.15 -16.75 18.78
C THR A 258 -12.88 -15.42 18.06
N ALA A 259 -13.93 -14.69 17.75
CA ALA A 259 -13.83 -13.37 17.13
C ALA A 259 -13.09 -12.36 18.04
N ILE A 260 -13.24 -12.49 19.37
CA ILE A 260 -12.49 -11.66 20.32
C ILE A 260 -11.01 -12.04 20.35
N ASP A 261 -10.65 -13.33 20.24
CA ASP A 261 -9.24 -13.73 20.15
C ASP A 261 -8.59 -13.15 18.90
N ALA A 262 -9.30 -13.18 17.77
CA ALA A 262 -8.85 -12.60 16.51
C ALA A 262 -8.67 -11.08 16.60
N ALA A 263 -9.62 -10.38 17.25
CA ALA A 263 -9.51 -8.94 17.48
C ALA A 263 -8.33 -8.63 18.43
N ALA A 264 -8.19 -9.33 19.53
CA ALA A 264 -7.07 -9.17 20.46
C ALA A 264 -5.72 -9.38 19.76
N TRP A 265 -5.62 -10.42 18.92
CA TRP A 265 -4.42 -10.70 18.13
C TRP A 265 -4.07 -9.54 17.20
N SER A 266 -5.05 -8.93 16.53
CA SER A 266 -4.82 -7.82 15.60
C SER A 266 -4.31 -6.55 16.29
N PHE A 267 -4.62 -6.36 17.56
CA PHE A 267 -4.10 -5.26 18.39
C PHE A 267 -2.82 -5.63 19.18
N GLY A 268 -2.35 -6.88 19.07
CA GLY A 268 -1.18 -7.34 19.83
C GLY A 268 -1.38 -7.39 21.34
N VAL A 269 -2.63 -7.58 21.81
CA VAL A 269 -3.01 -7.64 23.22
C VAL A 269 -3.62 -9.01 23.56
N THR A 270 -3.76 -9.28 24.85
CA THR A 270 -4.48 -10.48 25.28
C THR A 270 -6.00 -10.32 25.16
N THR A 271 -6.72 -11.43 25.02
CA THR A 271 -8.19 -11.43 25.01
C THR A 271 -8.80 -10.75 26.23
N LYS A 272 -8.13 -10.86 27.40
CA LYS A 272 -8.57 -10.18 28.63
C LYS A 272 -8.43 -8.68 28.54
N GLU A 273 -7.31 -8.20 28.01
CA GLU A 273 -7.06 -6.76 27.81
C GLU A 273 -8.00 -6.18 26.76
N TYR A 274 -8.22 -6.90 25.63
CA TYR A 274 -9.15 -6.45 24.59
C TYR A 274 -10.57 -6.25 25.14
N ARG A 275 -11.04 -7.16 26.03
CA ARG A 275 -12.35 -7.03 26.69
C ARG A 275 -12.49 -5.79 27.59
N GLN A 276 -11.38 -5.17 27.97
CA GLN A 276 -11.35 -3.98 28.83
C GLN A 276 -11.13 -2.68 28.02
N LEU A 277 -10.99 -2.77 26.67
CA LEU A 277 -10.85 -1.58 25.83
C LEU A 277 -12.13 -0.73 25.89
N ALA A 278 -11.95 0.55 26.11
CA ALA A 278 -13.06 1.51 26.08
C ALA A 278 -13.46 1.84 24.62
N ARG A 279 -12.54 1.68 23.68
CA ARG A 279 -12.73 1.93 22.25
C ARG A 279 -11.68 1.18 21.42
N ALA A 280 -12.12 0.48 20.37
CA ALA A 280 -11.27 -0.16 19.37
C ALA A 280 -11.20 0.73 18.11
N CYS A 281 -10.04 1.26 17.80
CA CYS A 281 -9.80 2.13 16.63
C CYS A 281 -8.67 1.54 15.77
#